data_a794b87767f1052fe5783259e043efb3
#
_entry.id   a794b87767f1052fe5783259e043efb3
#
_cell.length_a   1.000
_cell.length_b   1.000
_cell.length_c   1.000
_cell.angle_alpha   90.00
_cell.angle_beta   90.00
_cell.angle_gamma   90.00
#
_symmetry.space_group_name_H-M   'P 1'
#
loop_
_entity.id
_entity.type
_entity.pdbx_description
1 polymer ?
#
loop_
_entity_poly.entity_id
_entity_poly.type
_entity_poly.pdbx_seq_one_letter_code
_entity_poly.pdbx_strand_id
1 'polypeptide(L)'
;MVLDADVIIHFAKGGYLNTLPEIFKEFDYVVLDKVYNELNQDLKSQLDKQMYFLKNIKLVAFNPSGEIMYEYFRLQKTKGDGESACLAYCRFTNNVIGSSNLKDTSDYCKRHGITYLATIDFLYYAIKRELMTIDEAETFVSDVVSKGSILPKADFSTYVPSALL
;
A
#
# COMPACT_ATOMS: atom_id res chain seq x y z
N MET A 1 -0.49 3.81 8.81
CA MET A 1 -0.09 2.93 7.67
C MET A 1 0.02 3.77 6.43
N VAL A 2 1.17 3.73 5.76
CA VAL A 2 1.42 4.52 4.54
C VAL A 2 1.18 3.63 3.32
N LEU A 3 0.35 4.09 2.39
CA LEU A 3 0.01 3.35 1.17
C LEU A 3 0.84 3.86 0.00
N ASP A 4 1.48 2.93 -0.70
CA ASP A 4 2.12 3.18 -2.00
C ASP A 4 1.11 3.04 -3.14
N ALA A 5 1.43 3.58 -4.31
CA ALA A 5 0.55 3.62 -5.48
C ALA A 5 0.06 2.24 -5.92
N ASP A 6 0.91 1.23 -5.89
CA ASP A 6 0.58 -0.11 -6.39
C ASP A 6 -0.53 -0.79 -5.56
N VAL A 7 -0.52 -0.67 -4.23
CA VAL A 7 -1.61 -1.20 -3.38
C VAL A 7 -2.92 -0.48 -3.68
N ILE A 8 -2.91 0.85 -3.81
CA ILE A 8 -4.10 1.63 -4.18
C ILE A 8 -4.64 1.19 -5.54
N ILE A 9 -3.76 1.05 -6.54
CA ILE A 9 -4.11 0.59 -7.89
C ILE A 9 -4.72 -0.80 -7.87
N HIS A 10 -4.14 -1.72 -7.10
CA HIS A 10 -4.65 -3.09 -7.01
C HIS A 10 -6.04 -3.12 -6.38
N PHE A 11 -6.24 -2.43 -5.25
CA PHE A 11 -7.55 -2.40 -4.59
C PHE A 11 -8.62 -1.68 -5.42
N ALA A 12 -8.26 -0.65 -6.18
CA ALA A 12 -9.17 -0.02 -7.14
C ALA A 12 -9.53 -0.95 -8.30
N LYS A 13 -8.54 -1.62 -8.91
CA LYS A 13 -8.74 -2.59 -9.99
C LYS A 13 -9.58 -3.79 -9.55
N GLY A 14 -9.37 -4.28 -8.34
CA GLY A 14 -10.14 -5.36 -7.75
C GLY A 14 -11.55 -4.95 -7.30
N GLY A 15 -11.87 -3.63 -7.27
CA GLY A 15 -13.18 -3.13 -6.83
C GLY A 15 -13.36 -3.05 -5.31
N TYR A 16 -12.27 -3.16 -4.54
CA TYR A 16 -12.29 -3.23 -3.07
C TYR A 16 -11.58 -2.04 -2.40
N LEU A 17 -11.45 -0.89 -3.07
CA LEU A 17 -10.79 0.27 -2.48
C LEU A 17 -11.47 0.75 -1.19
N ASN A 18 -12.80 0.58 -1.08
CA ASN A 18 -13.55 0.92 0.13
C ASN A 18 -13.23 -0.02 1.30
N THR A 19 -12.87 -1.27 1.01
CA THR A 19 -12.56 -2.28 2.03
C THR A 19 -11.14 -2.10 2.58
N LEU A 20 -10.23 -1.52 1.81
CA LEU A 20 -8.82 -1.38 2.19
C LEU A 20 -8.64 -0.71 3.58
N PRO A 21 -9.26 0.44 3.90
CA PRO A 21 -9.08 1.06 5.23
C PRO A 21 -9.81 0.30 6.35
N GLU A 22 -10.73 -0.60 6.02
CA GLU A 22 -11.45 -1.41 7.00
C GLU A 22 -10.65 -2.63 7.49
N ILE A 23 -9.59 -3.02 6.75
CA ILE A 23 -8.78 -4.21 7.06
C ILE A 23 -8.05 -4.01 8.38
N PHE A 24 -7.48 -2.85 8.62
CA PHE A 24 -6.76 -2.52 9.84
C PHE A 24 -7.30 -1.21 10.43
N LYS A 25 -8.48 -1.26 11.05
CA LYS A 25 -9.17 -0.09 11.65
C LYS A 25 -8.36 0.60 12.76
N GLU A 26 -7.40 -0.12 13.31
CA GLU A 26 -6.48 0.37 14.34
C GLU A 26 -5.39 1.31 13.79
N PHE A 27 -5.22 1.40 12.46
CA PHE A 27 -4.25 2.29 11.83
C PHE A 27 -4.92 3.47 11.15
N ASP A 28 -4.28 4.64 11.25
CA ASP A 28 -4.54 5.75 10.34
C ASP A 28 -3.92 5.45 8.97
N TYR A 29 -4.73 5.41 7.93
CA TYR A 29 -4.25 5.24 6.56
C TYR A 29 -3.82 6.58 5.96
N VAL A 30 -2.63 6.61 5.39
CA VAL A 30 -1.99 7.81 4.85
C VAL A 30 -1.54 7.56 3.42
N VAL A 31 -1.83 8.51 2.55
CA VAL A 31 -1.25 8.63 1.22
C VAL A 31 -0.43 9.91 1.16
N LEU A 32 0.82 9.82 0.75
CA LEU A 32 1.65 11.00 0.55
C LEU A 32 1.28 11.69 -0.77
N ASP A 33 1.39 13.02 -0.83
CA ASP A 33 1.12 13.80 -2.05
C ASP A 33 1.95 13.35 -3.25
N LYS A 34 3.16 12.86 -3.01
CA LYS A 34 4.02 12.25 -4.05
C LYS A 34 3.35 11.05 -4.71
N VAL A 35 2.79 10.15 -3.91
CA VAL A 35 2.04 8.98 -4.38
C VAL A 35 0.75 9.42 -5.09
N TYR A 36 0.00 10.31 -4.47
CA TYR A 36 -1.25 10.84 -5.06
C TYR A 36 -1.02 11.45 -6.45
N ASN A 37 0.08 12.18 -6.63
CA ASN A 37 0.40 12.84 -7.90
C ASN A 37 0.73 11.86 -9.03
N GLU A 38 1.20 10.65 -8.73
CA GLU A 38 1.48 9.58 -9.71
C GLU A 38 0.20 8.90 -10.24
N LEU A 39 -0.92 9.01 -9.51
CA LEU A 39 -2.18 8.37 -9.88
C LEU A 39 -2.83 9.10 -11.07
N ASN A 40 -3.49 8.32 -11.94
CA ASN A 40 -4.33 8.90 -12.99
C ASN A 40 -5.62 9.51 -12.41
N GLN A 41 -6.37 10.25 -13.24
CA GLN A 41 -7.55 10.99 -12.80
C GLN A 41 -8.67 10.10 -12.25
N ASP A 42 -8.86 8.90 -12.80
CA ASP A 42 -9.90 7.98 -12.34
C ASP A 42 -9.58 7.45 -10.94
N LEU A 43 -8.33 7.09 -10.68
CA LEU A 43 -7.85 6.65 -9.38
C LEU A 43 -7.90 7.79 -8.35
N LYS A 44 -7.50 9.01 -8.73
CA LYS A 44 -7.64 10.20 -7.88
C LYS A 44 -9.08 10.41 -7.46
N SER A 45 -10.03 10.35 -8.41
CA SER A 45 -11.45 10.50 -8.10
C SER A 45 -11.98 9.45 -7.13
N GLN A 46 -11.52 8.20 -7.24
CA GLN A 46 -11.89 7.13 -6.30
C GLN A 46 -11.26 7.36 -4.92
N LEU A 47 -9.99 7.74 -4.88
CA LEU A 47 -9.27 8.02 -3.64
C LEU A 47 -9.80 9.27 -2.93
N ASP A 48 -10.20 10.30 -3.68
CA ASP A 48 -10.84 11.52 -3.15
C ASP A 48 -12.11 11.20 -2.36
N LYS A 49 -12.90 10.20 -2.79
CA LYS A 49 -14.06 9.73 -2.03
C LYS A 49 -13.65 9.18 -0.66
N GLN A 50 -12.55 8.44 -0.59
CA GLN A 50 -12.01 7.92 0.68
C GLN A 50 -11.54 9.06 1.59
N MET A 51 -10.86 10.06 1.02
CA MET A 51 -10.24 11.15 1.76
C MET A 51 -11.23 12.20 2.24
N TYR A 52 -12.14 12.65 1.36
CA TYR A 52 -12.98 13.82 1.63
C TYR A 52 -14.40 13.46 2.05
N PHE A 53 -14.91 12.30 1.60
CA PHE A 53 -16.28 11.86 1.90
C PHE A 53 -16.32 10.87 3.07
N LEU A 54 -15.58 9.77 2.95
CA LEU A 54 -15.53 8.71 3.98
C LEU A 54 -14.54 9.06 5.11
N LYS A 55 -13.53 9.88 4.83
CA LYS A 55 -12.52 10.36 5.78
C LYS A 55 -11.74 9.24 6.48
N ASN A 56 -11.53 8.13 5.78
CA ASN A 56 -10.84 6.94 6.28
C ASN A 56 -9.40 6.80 5.73
N ILE A 57 -9.00 7.67 4.79
CA ILE A 57 -7.63 7.82 4.30
C ILE A 57 -7.26 9.30 4.38
N LYS A 58 -6.04 9.61 4.83
CA LYS A 58 -5.52 10.97 4.95
C LYS A 58 -4.51 11.26 3.84
N LEU A 59 -4.63 12.41 3.17
CA LEU A 59 -3.58 12.95 2.31
C LEU A 59 -2.60 13.75 3.16
N VAL A 60 -1.31 13.44 3.06
CA VAL A 60 -0.25 14.11 3.80
C VAL A 60 0.74 14.72 2.83
N ALA A 61 1.00 16.02 2.96
CA ALA A 61 2.05 16.70 2.22
C ALA A 61 3.42 16.22 2.70
N PHE A 62 4.21 15.69 1.78
CA PHE A 62 5.56 15.22 2.08
C PHE A 62 6.56 16.37 1.94
N ASN A 63 6.88 17.00 3.05
CA ASN A 63 7.84 18.10 3.14
C ASN A 63 9.07 17.64 3.95
N PRO A 64 9.95 16.83 3.35
CA PRO A 64 11.07 16.25 4.09
C PRO A 64 12.12 17.30 4.45
N SER A 65 12.72 17.12 5.61
CA SER A 65 13.88 17.91 6.08
C SER A 65 14.90 16.99 6.75
N GLY A 66 16.14 17.47 6.90
CA GLY A 66 17.18 16.73 7.60
C GLY A 66 17.43 15.34 6.98
N GLU A 67 17.48 14.32 7.82
CA GLU A 67 17.79 12.94 7.40
C GLU A 67 16.73 12.33 6.47
N ILE A 68 15.46 12.68 6.64
CA ILE A 68 14.40 12.22 5.74
C ILE A 68 14.65 12.72 4.32
N MET A 69 15.05 13.97 4.16
CA MET A 69 15.35 14.57 2.85
C MET A 69 16.57 13.89 2.20
N TYR A 70 17.63 13.64 2.94
CA TYR A 70 18.81 12.92 2.43
C TYR A 70 18.44 11.52 1.97
N GLU A 71 17.68 10.80 2.76
CA GLU A 71 17.26 9.44 2.44
C GLU A 71 16.35 9.41 1.21
N TYR A 72 15.39 10.32 1.13
CA TYR A 72 14.53 10.46 -0.02
C TYR A 72 15.30 10.67 -1.33
N PHE A 73 16.23 11.63 -1.37
CA PHE A 73 17.05 11.85 -2.56
C PHE A 73 18.01 10.69 -2.87
N ARG A 74 18.45 9.96 -1.85
CA ARG A 74 19.25 8.75 -2.05
C ARG A 74 18.43 7.66 -2.74
N LEU A 75 17.19 7.47 -2.33
CA LEU A 75 16.26 6.47 -2.89
C LEU A 75 15.82 6.82 -4.31
N GLN A 76 15.60 8.08 -4.61
CA GLN A 76 15.21 8.54 -5.96
C GLN A 76 16.24 8.20 -7.06
N LYS A 77 17.47 7.87 -6.71
CA LYS A 77 18.47 7.42 -7.71
C LYS A 77 18.10 6.09 -8.37
N THR A 78 17.26 5.28 -7.74
CA THR A 78 16.92 3.93 -8.19
C THR A 78 15.44 3.60 -8.13
N LYS A 79 14.62 4.47 -7.54
CA LYS A 79 13.19 4.25 -7.27
C LYS A 79 12.35 5.42 -7.76
N GLY A 80 11.05 5.18 -7.95
CA GLY A 80 10.07 6.22 -8.25
C GLY A 80 9.92 7.25 -7.13
N ASP A 81 9.30 8.39 -7.44
CA ASP A 81 9.14 9.51 -6.50
C ASP A 81 8.26 9.12 -5.30
N GLY A 82 7.10 8.51 -5.55
CA GLY A 82 6.17 8.04 -4.52
C GLY A 82 6.77 6.96 -3.64
N GLU A 83 7.37 5.91 -4.24
CA GLU A 83 8.03 4.83 -3.48
C GLU A 83 9.16 5.38 -2.59
N SER A 84 9.99 6.28 -3.14
CA SER A 84 11.08 6.92 -2.38
C SER A 84 10.56 7.72 -1.19
N ALA A 85 9.48 8.48 -1.38
CA ALA A 85 8.85 9.25 -0.32
C ALA A 85 8.26 8.35 0.77
N CYS A 86 7.53 7.28 0.39
CA CYS A 86 6.97 6.32 1.35
C CYS A 86 8.04 5.66 2.20
N LEU A 87 9.11 5.16 1.59
CA LEU A 87 10.20 4.49 2.29
C LEU A 87 10.95 5.43 3.23
N ALA A 88 11.31 6.64 2.76
CA ALA A 88 11.95 7.64 3.60
C ALA A 88 11.05 8.06 4.77
N TYR A 89 9.77 8.31 4.50
CA TYR A 89 8.82 8.68 5.53
C TYR A 89 8.67 7.58 6.59
N CYS A 90 8.42 6.32 6.18
CA CYS A 90 8.23 5.21 7.11
C CYS A 90 9.46 4.93 7.97
N ARG A 91 10.66 5.07 7.41
CA ARG A 91 11.92 4.83 8.14
C ARG A 91 12.08 5.73 9.36
N PHE A 92 11.66 6.99 9.27
CA PHE A 92 11.87 7.98 10.32
C PHE A 92 10.63 8.31 11.14
N THR A 93 9.46 7.74 10.79
CA THR A 93 8.20 7.98 11.50
C THR A 93 7.60 6.71 12.12
N ASN A 94 8.33 5.59 12.05
CA ASN A 94 7.91 4.29 12.59
C ASN A 94 6.52 3.83 12.07
N ASN A 95 6.25 4.08 10.80
CA ASN A 95 5.01 3.68 10.14
C ASN A 95 5.15 2.33 9.45
N VAL A 96 4.02 1.63 9.32
CA VAL A 96 3.88 0.46 8.45
C VAL A 96 3.73 0.93 7.01
N ILE A 97 4.38 0.27 6.06
CA ILE A 97 4.21 0.54 4.63
C ILE A 97 3.41 -0.56 3.94
N GLY A 98 2.40 -0.17 3.18
CA GLY A 98 1.71 -1.02 2.20
C GLY A 98 2.26 -0.77 0.81
N SER A 99 3.00 -1.73 0.24
CA SER A 99 3.55 -1.67 -1.12
C SER A 99 3.70 -3.07 -1.69
N SER A 100 3.43 -3.26 -2.97
CA SER A 100 3.55 -4.56 -3.66
C SER A 100 4.84 -4.72 -4.47
N ASN A 101 5.76 -3.77 -4.40
CA ASN A 101 7.10 -3.90 -4.97
C ASN A 101 7.96 -4.84 -4.10
N LEU A 102 7.77 -6.16 -4.29
CA LEU A 102 8.29 -7.21 -3.42
C LEU A 102 9.82 -7.25 -3.33
N LYS A 103 10.54 -6.94 -4.41
CA LYS A 103 11.98 -7.17 -4.48
C LYS A 103 12.77 -6.10 -3.73
N ASP A 104 12.63 -4.87 -4.16
CA ASP A 104 13.49 -3.78 -3.67
C ASP A 104 12.98 -3.16 -2.38
N THR A 105 11.65 -3.09 -2.21
CA THR A 105 11.00 -2.52 -1.03
C THR A 105 11.14 -3.44 0.18
N SER A 106 10.94 -4.76 0.01
CA SER A 106 11.03 -5.69 1.15
C SER A 106 12.45 -5.75 1.74
N ASP A 107 13.48 -5.76 0.89
CA ASP A 107 14.88 -5.76 1.36
C ASP A 107 15.26 -4.47 2.08
N TYR A 108 14.76 -3.34 1.61
CA TYR A 108 14.95 -2.06 2.29
C TYR A 108 14.25 -2.07 3.66
N CYS A 109 13.00 -2.50 3.70
CA CYS A 109 12.22 -2.57 4.94
C CYS A 109 12.87 -3.48 5.98
N LYS A 110 13.33 -4.67 5.58
CA LYS A 110 14.07 -5.58 6.47
C LYS A 110 15.32 -4.95 7.06
N ARG A 111 16.13 -4.27 6.23
CA ARG A 111 17.36 -3.62 6.69
C ARG A 111 17.13 -2.48 7.67
N HIS A 112 15.98 -1.83 7.60
CA HIS A 112 15.67 -0.65 8.41
C HIS A 112 14.59 -0.90 9.48
N GLY A 113 14.17 -2.17 9.66
CA GLY A 113 13.16 -2.53 10.67
C GLY A 113 11.78 -1.95 10.41
N ILE A 114 11.43 -1.69 9.13
CA ILE A 114 10.14 -1.16 8.74
C ILE A 114 9.17 -2.33 8.52
N THR A 115 8.02 -2.31 9.17
CA THR A 115 6.96 -3.27 8.91
C THR A 115 6.39 -3.05 7.51
N TYR A 116 6.32 -4.11 6.73
CA TYR A 116 5.94 -4.09 5.32
C TYR A 116 4.80 -5.07 5.05
N LEU A 117 3.81 -4.64 4.28
CA LEU A 117 2.69 -5.46 3.80
C LEU A 117 2.52 -5.34 2.29
N ALA A 118 2.46 -6.47 1.60
CA ALA A 118 2.09 -6.54 0.19
C ALA A 118 0.57 -6.64 -0.01
N THR A 119 0.08 -6.44 -1.23
CA THR A 119 -1.36 -6.60 -1.55
C THR A 119 -1.90 -7.95 -1.09
N ILE A 120 -1.13 -9.03 -1.25
CA ILE A 120 -1.56 -10.36 -0.81
C ILE A 120 -1.68 -10.45 0.71
N ASP A 121 -0.82 -9.75 1.46
CA ASP A 121 -0.95 -9.68 2.92
C ASP A 121 -2.26 -8.99 3.33
N PHE A 122 -2.63 -7.90 2.66
CA PHE A 122 -3.92 -7.23 2.89
C PHE A 122 -5.10 -8.17 2.61
N LEU A 123 -5.06 -8.93 1.52
CA LEU A 123 -6.12 -9.92 1.21
C LEU A 123 -6.20 -11.01 2.28
N TYR A 124 -5.05 -11.54 2.72
CA TYR A 124 -5.00 -12.50 3.80
C TYR A 124 -5.67 -11.97 5.08
N TYR A 125 -5.35 -10.73 5.46
CA TYR A 125 -5.96 -10.11 6.64
C TYR A 125 -7.44 -9.76 6.43
N ALA A 126 -7.86 -9.39 5.21
CA ALA A 126 -9.27 -9.19 4.89
C ALA A 126 -10.08 -10.49 5.09
N ILE A 127 -9.52 -11.63 4.68
CA ILE A 127 -10.13 -12.96 4.92
C ILE A 127 -10.17 -13.27 6.42
N LYS A 128 -9.04 -13.09 7.13
CA LYS A 128 -8.97 -13.37 8.59
C LYS A 128 -9.91 -12.51 9.43
N ARG A 129 -10.25 -11.32 8.95
CA ARG A 129 -11.17 -10.39 9.61
C ARG A 129 -12.59 -10.44 9.05
N GLU A 130 -12.89 -11.47 8.26
CA GLU A 130 -14.23 -11.73 7.70
C GLU A 130 -14.80 -10.59 6.83
N LEU A 131 -13.90 -9.78 6.25
CA LEU A 131 -14.24 -8.71 5.30
C LEU A 131 -14.30 -9.20 3.85
N MET A 132 -13.79 -10.41 3.61
CA MET A 132 -13.68 -11.04 2.31
C MET A 132 -13.61 -12.55 2.47
N THR A 133 -14.24 -13.30 1.56
CA THR A 133 -14.07 -14.75 1.46
C THR A 133 -12.81 -15.10 0.67
N ILE A 134 -12.37 -16.35 0.72
CA ILE A 134 -11.25 -16.84 -0.09
C ILE A 134 -11.58 -16.70 -1.58
N ASP A 135 -12.79 -17.07 -2.01
CA ASP A 135 -13.21 -16.99 -3.41
C ASP A 135 -13.22 -15.54 -3.94
N GLU A 136 -13.61 -14.57 -3.10
CA GLU A 136 -13.54 -13.14 -3.44
C GLU A 136 -12.09 -12.66 -3.55
N ALA A 137 -11.19 -13.12 -2.70
CA ALA A 137 -9.77 -12.78 -2.77
C ALA A 137 -9.09 -13.38 -4.02
N GLU A 138 -9.43 -14.60 -4.39
CA GLU A 138 -8.96 -15.23 -5.64
C GLU A 138 -9.49 -14.50 -6.87
N THR A 139 -10.77 -14.11 -6.85
CA THR A 139 -11.40 -13.29 -7.90
C THR A 139 -10.70 -11.93 -7.99
N PHE A 140 -10.44 -11.27 -6.86
CA PHE A 140 -9.67 -10.03 -6.81
C PHE A 140 -8.31 -10.16 -7.52
N VAL A 141 -7.53 -11.21 -7.19
CA VAL A 141 -6.22 -11.44 -7.82
C VAL A 141 -6.37 -11.61 -9.33
N SER A 142 -7.35 -12.41 -9.76
CA SER A 142 -7.64 -12.65 -11.18
C SER A 142 -8.00 -11.35 -11.92
N ASP A 143 -8.86 -10.52 -11.32
CA ASP A 143 -9.30 -9.24 -11.89
C ASP A 143 -8.16 -8.24 -12.01
N VAL A 144 -7.34 -8.13 -10.97
CA VAL A 144 -6.18 -7.23 -10.95
C VAL A 144 -5.16 -7.62 -12.03
N VAL A 145 -4.91 -8.92 -12.17
CA VAL A 145 -3.99 -9.44 -13.20
C VAL A 145 -4.58 -9.25 -14.60
N SER A 146 -5.88 -9.52 -14.81
CA SER A 146 -6.55 -9.32 -16.11
C SER A 146 -6.53 -7.87 -16.57
N LYS A 147 -6.50 -6.92 -15.62
CA LYS A 147 -6.37 -5.47 -15.85
C LYS A 147 -4.91 -4.99 -15.94
N GLY A 148 -3.96 -5.92 -16.16
CA GLY A 148 -2.57 -5.62 -16.49
C GLY A 148 -1.66 -5.30 -15.31
N SER A 149 -2.04 -5.60 -14.06
CA SER A 149 -1.14 -5.58 -12.92
C SER A 149 -0.49 -6.93 -12.69
N ILE A 150 0.63 -6.93 -11.98
CA ILE A 150 1.34 -8.16 -11.60
C ILE A 150 1.09 -8.43 -10.13
N LEU A 151 0.43 -9.55 -9.83
CA LEU A 151 0.29 -10.09 -8.48
C LEU A 151 0.70 -11.56 -8.47
N PRO A 152 1.41 -12.03 -7.43
CA PRO A 152 1.70 -13.45 -7.29
C PRO A 152 0.40 -14.22 -7.00
N LYS A 153 0.33 -15.45 -7.47
CA LYS A 153 -0.70 -16.38 -7.00
C LYS A 153 -0.41 -16.73 -5.54
N ALA A 154 -1.43 -16.78 -4.72
CA ALA A 154 -1.35 -17.18 -3.33
C ALA A 154 -2.41 -18.23 -3.03
N ASP A 155 -2.04 -19.23 -2.28
CA ASP A 155 -2.98 -20.15 -1.64
C ASP A 155 -3.28 -19.59 -0.25
N PHE A 156 -4.42 -18.92 -0.10
CA PHE A 156 -4.77 -18.25 1.14
C PHE A 156 -5.01 -19.22 2.31
N SER A 157 -5.17 -20.52 2.05
CA SER A 157 -5.30 -21.54 3.10
C SER A 157 -3.98 -21.82 3.82
N THR A 158 -2.87 -21.64 3.12
CA THR A 158 -1.49 -21.91 3.61
C THR A 158 -0.61 -20.66 3.66
N TYR A 159 -1.14 -19.52 3.24
CA TYR A 159 -0.38 -18.28 3.14
C TYR A 159 0.15 -17.78 4.49
N VAL A 160 1.41 -17.41 4.51
CA VAL A 160 2.06 -16.78 5.67
C VAL A 160 2.35 -15.33 5.33
N PRO A 161 1.76 -14.36 6.06
CA PRO A 161 1.94 -12.94 5.76
C PRO A 161 3.36 -12.45 6.07
N SER A 162 3.78 -11.40 5.38
CA SER A 162 5.10 -10.77 5.51
C SER A 162 5.36 -10.20 6.91
N ALA A 163 4.32 -9.82 7.62
CA ALA A 163 4.35 -9.37 9.01
C ALA A 163 3.08 -9.82 9.74
N LEU A 164 3.22 -10.09 11.04
CA LEU A 164 2.07 -10.31 11.94
C LEU A 164 1.63 -8.98 12.54
N LEU A 165 0.34 -8.64 12.34
CA LEU A 165 -0.34 -7.45 12.86
C LEU A 165 -1.64 -7.82 13.56
#